data_b39d3bfa305aa33098473d42fce8238e
#
_entry.id   b39d3bfa305aa33098473d42fce8238e
#
_cell.length_a   1.000
_cell.length_b   1.000
_cell.length_c   1.000
_cell.angle_alpha   90.00
_cell.angle_beta   90.00
_cell.angle_gamma   90.00
#
_symmetry.space_group_name_H-M   'P 1'
#
loop_
_entity.id
_entity.type
_entity.pdbx_description
1 polymer ?
#
loop_
_entity_poly.entity_id
_entity_poly.type
_entity_poly.pdbx_seq_one_letter_code
_entity_poly.pdbx_strand_id
1 'polypeptide(L)'
;MEQFLRSGINDRTDAYGGSLENRMRFALEVTDAAISVLGADRVGFRGSPIYADVTEDRGEPDVMGTYGALADALAERNLHHLDVVESFVVGEREPELDAICARLRQAFDGEGGQRRYVAGGGMTVEDAKAAYASGRCDAVMFGRLLIANPDLGRRIREALPLAEPDESPFYGGGSEGYTDYPRYADA
;
A
#
# COMPACT_ATOMS: atom_id res chain seq x y z
N MET A 1 12.62 -3.11 -2.99
CA MET A 1 12.55 -4.03 -1.84
C MET A 1 11.77 -5.30 -2.17
N GLU A 2 10.68 -5.21 -2.88
CA GLU A 2 9.80 -6.33 -3.28
C GLU A 2 10.56 -7.54 -3.87
N GLN A 3 11.50 -7.29 -4.77
CA GLN A 3 12.31 -8.33 -5.42
C GLN A 3 13.17 -9.14 -4.45
N PHE A 4 13.52 -8.59 -3.29
CA PHE A 4 14.23 -9.34 -2.25
C PHE A 4 13.29 -10.23 -1.45
N LEU A 5 12.03 -9.83 -1.26
CA LEU A 5 11.06 -10.55 -0.44
C LEU A 5 10.58 -11.84 -1.10
N ARG A 6 10.32 -11.81 -2.42
CA ARG A 6 9.69 -12.93 -3.14
C ARG A 6 10.67 -14.06 -3.41
N SER A 7 10.32 -15.25 -2.93
CA SER A 7 11.17 -16.44 -3.03
C SER A 7 11.42 -16.91 -4.46
N GLY A 8 10.46 -16.73 -5.36
CA GLY A 8 10.61 -17.13 -6.78
C GLY A 8 11.30 -16.08 -7.66
N ILE A 9 11.61 -14.90 -7.11
CA ILE A 9 12.35 -13.85 -7.82
C ILE A 9 13.77 -13.74 -7.25
N ASN A 10 13.91 -13.91 -5.94
CA ASN A 10 15.18 -13.77 -5.24
C ASN A 10 15.96 -15.08 -5.26
N ASP A 11 16.85 -15.24 -6.22
CA ASP A 11 17.75 -16.38 -6.42
C ASP A 11 19.13 -16.19 -5.75
N ARG A 12 19.27 -15.19 -4.86
CA ARG A 12 20.52 -14.89 -4.15
C ARG A 12 20.89 -16.01 -3.18
N THR A 13 22.18 -16.23 -3.06
CA THR A 13 22.78 -17.24 -2.18
C THR A 13 23.55 -16.65 -0.99
N ASP A 14 23.53 -15.32 -0.85
CA ASP A 14 24.13 -14.58 0.24
C ASP A 14 23.13 -14.30 1.39
N ALA A 15 23.51 -13.43 2.32
CA ALA A 15 22.70 -13.06 3.48
C ALA A 15 21.36 -12.36 3.14
N TYR A 16 21.07 -12.08 1.87
CA TYR A 16 19.84 -11.44 1.41
C TYR A 16 18.94 -12.38 0.60
N GLY A 17 19.24 -13.69 0.54
CA GLY A 17 18.48 -14.68 -0.20
C GLY A 17 18.27 -15.99 0.56
N GLY A 18 17.47 -16.89 -0.01
CA GLY A 18 17.11 -18.17 0.57
C GLY A 18 16.04 -18.08 1.66
N SER A 19 16.40 -18.10 2.93
CA SER A 19 15.43 -18.09 4.04
C SER A 19 14.58 -16.81 4.06
N LEU A 20 13.38 -16.89 4.64
CA LEU A 20 12.51 -15.73 4.81
C LEU A 20 13.21 -14.60 5.58
N GLU A 21 13.93 -14.92 6.63
CA GLU A 21 14.73 -13.95 7.40
C GLU A 21 15.71 -13.19 6.51
N ASN A 22 16.44 -13.89 5.65
CA ASN A 22 17.39 -13.28 4.73
C ASN A 22 16.68 -12.43 3.67
N ARG A 23 15.55 -12.89 3.14
CA ARG A 23 14.78 -12.13 2.15
C ARG A 23 14.20 -10.84 2.73
N MET A 24 13.80 -10.82 3.99
CA MET A 24 13.32 -9.62 4.69
C MET A 24 14.45 -8.66 5.07
N ARG A 25 15.67 -9.13 5.21
CA ARG A 25 16.81 -8.37 5.74
C ARG A 25 16.99 -7.01 5.08
N PHE A 26 17.01 -6.96 3.77
CA PHE A 26 17.20 -5.68 3.05
C PHE A 26 16.09 -4.67 3.35
N ALA A 27 14.83 -5.11 3.37
CA ALA A 27 13.71 -4.24 3.69
C ALA A 27 13.79 -3.69 5.12
N LEU A 28 14.20 -4.53 6.07
CA LEU A 28 14.33 -4.13 7.48
C LEU A 28 15.53 -3.21 7.70
N GLU A 29 16.67 -3.47 7.09
CA GLU A 29 17.86 -2.60 7.18
C GLU A 29 17.60 -1.21 6.59
N VAL A 30 16.91 -1.11 5.45
CA VAL A 30 16.52 0.18 4.87
C VAL A 30 15.55 0.92 5.80
N THR A 31 14.61 0.19 6.39
CA THR A 31 13.66 0.75 7.36
C THR A 31 14.39 1.26 8.60
N ASP A 32 15.31 0.48 9.17
CA ASP A 32 16.10 0.86 10.35
C ASP A 32 16.99 2.08 10.07
N ALA A 33 17.57 2.17 8.87
CA ALA A 33 18.31 3.34 8.44
C ALA A 33 17.43 4.61 8.37
N ALA A 34 16.20 4.49 7.84
CA ALA A 34 15.26 5.62 7.80
C ALA A 34 14.83 6.03 9.23
N ILE A 35 14.54 5.06 10.10
CA ILE A 35 14.19 5.31 11.51
C ILE A 35 15.33 6.04 12.24
N SER A 36 16.58 5.66 11.98
CA SER A 36 17.73 6.29 12.65
C SER A 36 17.86 7.78 12.37
N VAL A 37 17.32 8.25 11.24
CA VAL A 37 17.37 9.65 10.82
C VAL A 37 16.10 10.42 11.18
N LEU A 38 14.93 9.80 11.01
CA LEU A 38 13.65 10.48 11.05
C LEU A 38 12.85 10.22 12.34
N GLY A 39 13.16 9.12 13.04
CA GLY A 39 12.31 8.57 14.10
C GLY A 39 11.21 7.65 13.54
N ALA A 40 10.85 6.63 14.29
CA ALA A 40 9.89 5.61 13.86
C ALA A 40 8.48 6.18 13.61
N ASP A 41 8.11 7.22 14.36
CA ASP A 41 6.84 7.96 14.26
C ASP A 41 6.67 8.74 12.94
N ARG A 42 7.72 8.81 12.11
CA ARG A 42 7.72 9.50 10.81
C ARG A 42 8.03 8.58 9.64
N VAL A 43 8.21 7.30 9.91
CA VAL A 43 8.51 6.31 8.87
C VAL A 43 7.30 5.41 8.68
N GLY A 44 6.91 5.24 7.44
CA GLY A 44 5.93 4.26 6.98
C GLY A 44 6.56 3.29 6.01
N PHE A 45 5.95 2.14 5.85
CA PHE A 45 6.36 1.14 4.87
C PHE A 45 5.20 0.84 3.92
N ARG A 46 5.48 0.79 2.61
CA ARG A 46 4.50 0.33 1.63
C ARG A 46 4.83 -1.09 1.19
N GLY A 47 3.86 -1.98 1.33
CA GLY A 47 3.89 -3.35 0.83
C GLY A 47 2.82 -3.58 -0.25
N SER A 48 3.15 -4.44 -1.22
CA SER A 48 2.24 -4.86 -2.29
C SER A 48 2.13 -6.39 -2.29
N PRO A 49 1.48 -6.97 -1.26
CA PRO A 49 1.39 -8.43 -1.14
C PRO A 49 0.67 -9.05 -2.33
N ILE A 50 -0.26 -8.29 -2.92
CA ILE A 50 -1.14 -8.76 -3.98
C ILE A 50 -0.94 -7.88 -5.20
N TYR A 51 -0.52 -8.51 -6.28
CA TYR A 51 -0.32 -7.87 -7.57
C TYR A 51 -1.30 -8.48 -8.57
N ALA A 52 -2.15 -7.68 -9.17
CA ALA A 52 -3.17 -8.14 -10.13
C ALA A 52 -2.60 -8.83 -11.38
N ASP A 53 -1.35 -8.54 -11.69
CA ASP A 53 -0.64 -9.07 -12.86
C ASP A 53 0.04 -10.42 -12.57
N VAL A 54 -0.23 -11.01 -11.42
CA VAL A 54 0.46 -12.21 -10.91
C VAL A 54 -0.41 -13.45 -11.05
N THR A 55 -1.20 -13.52 -12.11
CA THR A 55 -1.77 -14.80 -12.56
C THR A 55 -0.70 -15.75 -13.08
N GLU A 56 0.51 -15.28 -13.30
CA GLU A 56 1.70 -16.07 -13.54
C GLU A 56 2.65 -15.89 -12.35
N ASP A 57 2.53 -16.80 -11.39
CA ASP A 57 3.52 -17.27 -10.42
C ASP A 57 4.85 -16.46 -10.38
N ARG A 58 4.77 -15.16 -10.09
CA ARG A 58 5.97 -14.34 -9.80
C ARG A 58 6.43 -14.58 -8.37
N GLY A 59 6.31 -15.83 -7.97
CA GLY A 59 7.26 -16.43 -7.08
C GLY A 59 7.13 -16.11 -5.60
N GLU A 60 5.96 -15.92 -5.04
CA GLU A 60 5.78 -16.04 -3.60
C GLU A 60 4.60 -16.96 -3.29
N PRO A 61 4.84 -18.26 -3.15
CA PRO A 61 3.79 -19.24 -2.87
C PRO A 61 3.18 -19.08 -1.48
N ASP A 62 3.88 -18.42 -0.55
CA ASP A 62 3.42 -18.14 0.81
C ASP A 62 3.36 -16.62 1.05
N VAL A 63 2.43 -15.95 0.39
CA VAL A 63 2.21 -14.51 0.56
C VAL A 63 1.82 -14.19 2.00
N MET A 64 0.92 -14.99 2.60
CA MET A 64 0.47 -14.81 3.98
C MET A 64 1.62 -14.88 4.97
N GLY A 65 2.47 -15.90 4.87
CA GLY A 65 3.62 -16.07 5.76
C GLY A 65 4.67 -14.99 5.56
N THR A 66 5.02 -14.69 4.32
CA THR A 66 6.06 -13.71 4.00
C THR A 66 5.68 -12.30 4.43
N TYR A 67 4.50 -11.81 4.00
CA TYR A 67 4.09 -10.45 4.35
C TYR A 67 3.59 -10.34 5.79
N GLY A 68 3.03 -11.40 6.36
CA GLY A 68 2.68 -11.46 7.76
C GLY A 68 3.90 -11.31 8.68
N ALA A 69 4.97 -12.05 8.42
CA ALA A 69 6.22 -11.94 9.16
C ALA A 69 6.89 -10.56 8.98
N LEU A 70 6.86 -10.02 7.76
CA LEU A 70 7.34 -8.67 7.51
C LEU A 70 6.54 -7.62 8.30
N ALA A 71 5.22 -7.72 8.33
CA ALA A 71 4.36 -6.81 9.06
C ALA A 71 4.63 -6.85 10.58
N ASP A 72 4.81 -8.04 11.15
CA ASP A 72 5.19 -8.20 12.55
C ASP A 72 6.54 -7.52 12.86
N ALA A 73 7.55 -7.78 12.04
CA ALA A 73 8.88 -7.18 12.20
C ALA A 73 8.88 -5.65 12.06
N LEU A 74 8.03 -5.11 11.18
CA LEU A 74 7.83 -3.66 11.04
C LEU A 74 7.04 -3.08 12.23
N ALA A 75 6.08 -3.81 12.75
CA ALA A 75 5.31 -3.42 13.92
C ALA A 75 6.17 -3.35 15.20
N GLU A 76 7.11 -4.28 15.39
CA GLU A 76 8.10 -4.26 16.48
C GLU A 76 8.98 -3.00 16.45
N ARG A 77 9.19 -2.41 15.28
CA ARG A 77 9.92 -1.15 15.07
C ARG A 77 9.10 0.10 15.37
N ASN A 78 7.82 -0.06 15.73
CA ASN A 78 6.88 1.03 16.01
C ASN A 78 6.73 2.05 14.88
N LEU A 79 6.73 1.58 13.62
CA LEU A 79 6.47 2.43 12.47
C LEU A 79 5.15 3.15 12.59
N HIS A 80 5.09 4.37 12.05
CA HIS A 80 3.87 5.17 12.05
C HIS A 80 2.72 4.49 11.29
N HIS A 81 2.99 3.90 10.11
CA HIS A 81 1.97 3.21 9.32
C HIS A 81 2.54 2.12 8.44
N LEU A 82 1.68 1.17 8.14
CA LEU A 82 1.81 0.23 7.04
C LEU A 82 0.82 0.64 5.95
N ASP A 83 1.32 0.96 4.77
CA ASP A 83 0.54 1.24 3.57
C ASP A 83 0.50 -0.03 2.71
N VAL A 84 -0.70 -0.53 2.45
CA VAL A 84 -0.89 -1.78 1.72
C VAL A 84 -1.65 -1.53 0.43
N VAL A 85 -1.03 -1.92 -0.67
CA VAL A 85 -1.72 -2.01 -1.95
C VAL A 85 -2.53 -3.31 -1.94
N GLU A 86 -3.83 -3.19 -1.66
CA GLU A 86 -4.70 -4.33 -1.42
C GLU A 86 -5.23 -4.99 -2.71
N SER A 87 -5.32 -4.25 -3.79
CA SER A 87 -5.74 -4.79 -5.09
C SER A 87 -5.61 -3.74 -6.20
N PHE A 88 -5.24 -4.20 -7.39
CA PHE A 88 -5.48 -3.48 -8.65
C PHE A 88 -6.70 -4.06 -9.38
N VAL A 89 -7.37 -5.05 -8.82
CA VAL A 89 -8.49 -5.74 -9.47
C VAL A 89 -9.78 -4.98 -9.19
N VAL A 90 -10.45 -4.57 -10.25
CA VAL A 90 -11.85 -4.12 -10.22
C VAL A 90 -12.72 -5.37 -10.20
N GLY A 91 -13.43 -5.62 -9.10
CA GLY A 91 -14.31 -6.78 -8.98
C GLY A 91 -14.51 -7.25 -7.54
N GLU A 92 -15.15 -8.39 -7.36
CA GLU A 92 -15.28 -9.03 -6.05
C GLU A 92 -13.91 -9.45 -5.53
N ARG A 93 -13.67 -9.15 -4.26
CA ARG A 93 -12.42 -9.52 -3.59
C ARG A 93 -12.42 -11.02 -3.28
N GLU A 94 -11.32 -11.67 -3.61
CA GLU A 94 -11.11 -13.05 -3.24
C GLU A 94 -10.99 -13.18 -1.70
N PRO A 95 -11.61 -14.21 -1.08
CA PRO A 95 -11.55 -14.41 0.37
C PRO A 95 -10.12 -14.52 0.93
N GLU A 96 -9.19 -15.06 0.14
CA GLU A 96 -7.77 -15.17 0.52
C GLU A 96 -7.12 -13.79 0.63
N LEU A 97 -7.45 -12.88 -0.27
CA LEU A 97 -7.00 -11.50 -0.24
C LEU A 97 -7.48 -10.78 1.03
N ASP A 98 -8.73 -10.96 1.38
CA ASP A 98 -9.27 -10.37 2.61
C ASP A 98 -8.58 -10.94 3.86
N ALA A 99 -8.26 -12.23 3.87
CA ALA A 99 -7.53 -12.85 4.96
C ALA A 99 -6.10 -12.29 5.10
N ILE A 100 -5.39 -12.06 3.98
CA ILE A 100 -4.06 -11.44 3.97
C ILE A 100 -4.15 -10.01 4.52
N CYS A 101 -5.07 -9.19 4.02
CA CYS A 101 -5.25 -7.82 4.50
C CYS A 101 -5.61 -7.75 5.98
N ALA A 102 -6.49 -8.63 6.45
CA ALA A 102 -6.85 -8.74 7.86
C ALA A 102 -5.65 -9.11 8.74
N ARG A 103 -4.80 -10.05 8.28
CA ARG A 103 -3.57 -10.43 8.97
C ARG A 103 -2.58 -9.27 9.09
N LEU A 104 -2.41 -8.50 8.01
CA LEU A 104 -1.53 -7.34 8.01
C LEU A 104 -2.08 -6.22 8.91
N ARG A 105 -3.39 -5.97 8.85
CA ARG A 105 -4.08 -5.03 9.75
C ARG A 105 -3.85 -5.42 11.20
N GLN A 106 -4.01 -6.70 11.55
CA GLN A 106 -3.81 -7.19 12.91
C GLN A 106 -2.40 -6.92 13.45
N ALA A 107 -1.36 -7.04 12.63
CA ALA A 107 0.01 -6.74 13.03
C ALA A 107 0.18 -5.25 13.40
N PHE A 108 -0.58 -4.36 12.75
CA PHE A 108 -0.56 -2.92 12.98
C PHE A 108 -1.69 -2.42 13.90
N ASP A 109 -2.47 -3.31 14.48
CA ASP A 109 -3.51 -2.98 15.46
C ASP A 109 -2.91 -2.97 16.87
N GLY A 110 -1.92 -2.11 17.10
CA GLY A 110 -1.22 -2.05 18.37
C GLY A 110 -2.05 -1.38 19.48
N GLU A 111 -1.81 -1.80 20.72
CA GLU A 111 -2.35 -1.14 21.90
C GLU A 111 -2.01 0.36 21.90
N GLY A 112 -3.03 1.21 22.06
CA GLY A 112 -2.87 2.66 22.11
C GLY A 112 -3.02 3.41 20.78
N GLY A 113 -3.33 2.74 19.65
CA GLY A 113 -3.71 3.41 18.39
C GLY A 113 -2.62 4.29 17.75
N GLN A 114 -1.36 4.03 18.05
CA GLN A 114 -0.24 4.82 17.49
C GLN A 114 0.15 4.36 16.08
N ARG A 115 -0.09 3.10 15.75
CA ARG A 115 0.17 2.54 14.44
C ARG A 115 -1.06 2.64 13.56
N ARG A 116 -0.87 2.82 12.25
CA ARG A 116 -1.95 3.02 11.29
C ARG A 116 -1.82 2.02 10.14
N TYR A 117 -2.94 1.47 9.73
CA TYR A 117 -3.05 0.69 8.51
C TYR A 117 -3.70 1.55 7.43
N VAL A 118 -2.97 1.80 6.35
CA VAL A 118 -3.43 2.59 5.21
C VAL A 118 -3.74 1.65 4.05
N ALA A 119 -4.98 1.64 3.61
CA ALA A 119 -5.41 0.81 2.48
C ALA A 119 -5.37 1.60 1.17
N GLY A 120 -4.96 0.95 0.09
CA GLY A 120 -4.97 1.52 -1.24
C GLY A 120 -5.13 0.45 -2.32
N GLY A 121 -5.13 0.83 -3.59
CA GLY A 121 -5.17 -0.13 -4.69
C GLY A 121 -6.43 -0.05 -5.55
N GLY A 122 -6.76 1.15 -6.02
CA GLY A 122 -7.84 1.34 -7.00
C GLY A 122 -9.24 1.44 -6.41
N MET A 123 -9.36 1.73 -5.13
CA MET A 123 -10.65 1.93 -4.47
C MET A 123 -11.41 3.12 -5.05
N THR A 124 -12.72 2.98 -5.18
CA THR A 124 -13.64 4.11 -5.36
C THR A 124 -13.77 4.89 -4.06
N VAL A 125 -14.35 6.08 -4.12
CA VAL A 125 -14.64 6.88 -2.91
C VAL A 125 -15.63 6.15 -1.99
N GLU A 126 -16.58 5.44 -2.55
CA GLU A 126 -17.58 4.65 -1.82
C GLU A 126 -16.92 3.46 -1.13
N ASP A 127 -16.03 2.72 -1.80
CA ASP A 127 -15.26 1.62 -1.19
C ASP A 127 -14.38 2.13 -0.05
N ALA A 128 -13.74 3.27 -0.24
CA ALA A 128 -12.90 3.91 0.76
C ALA A 128 -13.69 4.31 2.01
N LYS A 129 -14.88 4.89 1.84
CA LYS A 129 -15.80 5.22 2.95
C LYS A 129 -16.25 3.97 3.70
N ALA A 130 -16.61 2.93 2.97
CA ALA A 130 -17.02 1.65 3.57
C ALA A 130 -15.87 0.97 4.33
N ALA A 131 -14.67 0.97 3.76
CA ALA A 131 -13.48 0.42 4.41
C ALA A 131 -13.12 1.15 5.70
N TYR A 132 -13.16 2.47 5.69
CA TYR A 132 -12.93 3.28 6.89
C TYR A 132 -14.02 3.08 7.94
N ALA A 133 -15.29 3.13 7.54
CA ALA A 133 -16.44 3.00 8.45
C ALA A 133 -16.51 1.63 9.13
N SER A 134 -16.07 0.56 8.45
CA SER A 134 -16.00 -0.79 9.02
C SER A 134 -14.79 -1.04 9.94
N GLY A 135 -13.87 -0.08 10.05
CA GLY A 135 -12.61 -0.23 10.80
C GLY A 135 -11.57 -1.10 10.08
N ARG A 136 -11.77 -1.43 8.82
CA ARG A 136 -10.82 -2.21 8.01
C ARG A 136 -9.48 -1.49 7.81
N CYS A 137 -9.52 -0.16 7.79
CA CYS A 137 -8.32 0.68 7.70
C CYS A 137 -8.50 1.98 8.50
N ASP A 138 -7.39 2.64 8.80
CA ASP A 138 -7.36 3.94 9.49
C ASP A 138 -7.31 5.11 8.51
N ALA A 139 -6.87 4.85 7.29
CA ALA A 139 -6.85 5.80 6.18
C ALA A 139 -6.89 5.07 4.84
N VAL A 140 -7.26 5.80 3.79
CA VAL A 140 -7.24 5.30 2.42
C VAL A 140 -6.37 6.19 1.56
N MET A 141 -5.57 5.56 0.70
CA MET A 141 -4.71 6.22 -0.25
C MET A 141 -5.34 6.22 -1.64
N PHE A 142 -5.39 7.40 -2.25
CA PHE A 142 -5.78 7.56 -3.65
C PHE A 142 -4.57 8.01 -4.49
N GLY A 143 -4.29 7.31 -5.57
CA GLY A 143 -3.28 7.68 -6.55
C GLY A 143 -3.91 8.35 -7.77
N ARG A 144 -4.38 7.55 -8.73
CA ARG A 144 -4.92 8.01 -10.01
C ARG A 144 -6.03 9.05 -9.86
N LEU A 145 -6.96 8.80 -8.96
CA LEU A 145 -8.07 9.72 -8.71
C LEU A 145 -7.58 11.08 -8.17
N LEU A 146 -6.50 11.10 -7.38
CA LEU A 146 -5.90 12.35 -6.87
C LEU A 146 -5.21 13.14 -7.99
N ILE A 147 -4.60 12.46 -8.97
CA ILE A 147 -3.99 13.13 -10.14
C ILE A 147 -5.06 13.94 -10.88
N ALA A 148 -6.20 13.31 -11.20
CA ALA A 148 -7.29 13.98 -11.93
C ALA A 148 -8.07 15.01 -11.08
N ASN A 149 -7.92 14.97 -9.77
CA ASN A 149 -8.65 15.83 -8.83
C ASN A 149 -7.69 16.41 -7.78
N PRO A 150 -6.94 17.50 -8.10
CA PRO A 150 -5.97 18.08 -7.18
C PRO A 150 -6.57 18.56 -5.85
N ASP A 151 -7.86 18.76 -5.81
CA ASP A 151 -8.67 19.12 -4.64
C ASP A 151 -9.59 17.97 -4.17
N LEU A 152 -9.19 16.72 -4.38
CA LEU A 152 -9.98 15.51 -4.10
C LEU A 152 -10.62 15.52 -2.71
N GLY A 153 -9.87 15.93 -1.69
CA GLY A 153 -10.37 15.99 -0.33
C GLY A 153 -11.54 16.98 -0.15
N ARG A 154 -11.55 18.09 -0.89
CA ARG A 154 -12.68 19.02 -0.94
C ARG A 154 -13.85 18.39 -1.68
N ARG A 155 -13.61 17.83 -2.86
CA ARG A 155 -14.66 17.20 -3.67
C ARG A 155 -15.39 16.10 -2.91
N ILE A 156 -14.65 15.26 -2.16
CA ILE A 156 -15.26 14.22 -1.33
C ILE A 156 -16.12 14.81 -0.21
N ARG A 157 -15.61 15.83 0.51
CA ARG A 157 -16.34 16.43 1.63
C ARG A 157 -17.61 17.16 1.21
N GLU A 158 -17.56 17.83 0.06
CA GLU A 158 -18.66 18.67 -0.47
C GLU A 158 -19.53 17.92 -1.48
N ALA A 159 -19.27 16.63 -1.70
CA ALA A 159 -19.95 15.80 -2.69
C ALA A 159 -19.94 16.40 -4.11
N LEU A 160 -18.82 17.01 -4.49
CA LEU A 160 -18.62 17.60 -5.81
C LEU A 160 -18.28 16.53 -6.85
N PRO A 161 -18.56 16.78 -8.15
CA PRO A 161 -18.21 15.87 -9.22
C PRO A 161 -16.70 15.57 -9.27
N LEU A 162 -16.37 14.32 -9.55
CA LEU A 162 -15.00 13.87 -9.76
C LEU A 162 -14.68 13.84 -11.26
N ALA A 163 -13.48 14.27 -11.61
CA ALA A 163 -12.93 14.09 -12.95
C ALA A 163 -12.31 12.68 -13.06
N GLU A 164 -12.53 12.04 -14.20
CA GLU A 164 -11.90 10.77 -14.53
C GLU A 164 -10.44 10.99 -14.94
N PRO A 165 -9.50 10.14 -14.47
CA PRO A 165 -8.12 10.23 -14.88
C PRO A 165 -7.93 9.71 -16.32
N ASP A 166 -7.18 10.46 -17.13
CA ASP A 166 -6.58 9.91 -18.35
C ASP A 166 -5.28 9.22 -17.96
N GLU A 167 -5.26 7.91 -18.06
CA GLU A 167 -4.09 7.10 -17.67
C GLU A 167 -3.02 7.02 -18.78
N SER A 168 -3.34 7.48 -19.99
CA SER A 168 -2.42 7.36 -21.14
C SER A 168 -1.08 8.09 -20.97
N PRO A 169 -0.99 9.28 -20.32
CA PRO A 169 0.28 9.95 -20.08
C PRO A 169 1.03 9.46 -18.83
N PHE A 170 0.44 8.57 -18.03
CA PHE A 170 1.08 8.12 -16.79
C PHE A 170 2.41 7.41 -17.08
N TYR A 171 3.42 7.68 -16.23
CA TYR A 171 4.75 7.08 -16.26
C TYR A 171 5.65 7.37 -17.47
N GLY A 172 5.21 8.16 -18.45
CA GLY A 172 6.03 8.43 -19.65
C GLY A 172 5.81 9.79 -20.27
N GLY A 173 4.86 10.56 -19.76
CA GLY A 173 4.50 11.88 -20.29
C GLY A 173 5.22 13.05 -19.63
N GLY A 174 4.81 14.25 -20.04
CA GLY A 174 5.18 15.52 -19.41
C GLY A 174 4.19 15.94 -18.31
N SER A 175 3.84 17.23 -18.28
CA SER A 175 2.87 17.78 -17.34
C SER A 175 1.41 17.50 -17.75
N GLU A 176 1.17 17.32 -19.04
CA GLU A 176 -0.16 17.10 -19.60
C GLU A 176 -0.80 15.82 -19.05
N GLY A 177 -2.02 15.94 -18.53
CA GLY A 177 -2.74 14.83 -17.91
C GLY A 177 -2.15 14.34 -16.59
N TYR A 178 -1.14 15.04 -16.03
CA TYR A 178 -0.48 14.65 -14.78
C TYR A 178 -0.48 15.75 -13.73
N THR A 179 -0.22 17.00 -14.12
CA THR A 179 -0.13 18.13 -13.17
C THR A 179 -0.98 19.33 -13.57
N ASP A 180 -1.75 19.25 -14.64
CA ASP A 180 -2.52 20.32 -15.24
C ASP A 180 -4.04 20.20 -15.06
N TYR A 181 -4.51 19.17 -14.35
CA TYR A 181 -5.92 19.05 -14.01
C TYR A 181 -6.40 20.25 -13.18
N PRO A 182 -7.55 20.84 -13.54
CA PRO A 182 -8.09 21.99 -12.82
C PRO A 182 -8.71 21.58 -11.49
N ARG A 183 -8.64 22.46 -10.51
CA ARG A 183 -9.49 22.38 -9.33
C ARG A 183 -10.95 22.61 -9.72
N TYR A 184 -11.87 22.11 -8.90
CA TYR A 184 -13.28 22.42 -9.08
C TYR A 184 -13.49 23.92 -8.89
N ALA A 185 -14.07 24.57 -9.92
CA ALA A 185 -14.35 26.00 -9.85
C ALA A 185 -15.41 26.28 -8.79
N ASP A 186 -15.21 27.31 -8.01
CA ASP A 186 -16.27 27.84 -7.16
C ASP A 186 -17.37 28.40 -8.07
N ALA A 187 -18.61 27.93 -7.88
CA ALA A 187 -19.77 28.40 -8.63
C ALA A 187 -20.15 29.82 -8.21
#